data_f3490431fe64447876c25ed6a1a5e9bb
#
_entry.id   f3490431fe64447876c25ed6a1a5e9bb
#
_cell.length_a   1.000
_cell.length_b   1.000
_cell.length_c   1.000
_cell.angle_alpha   90.00
_cell.angle_beta   90.00
_cell.angle_gamma   90.00
#
_symmetry.space_group_name_H-M   'P 1'
#
loop_
_entity.id
_entity.type
_entity.pdbx_description
1 polymer ?
#
loop_
_entity_poly.entity_id
_entity_poly.type
_entity_poly.pdbx_seq_one_letter_code
_entity_poly.pdbx_strand_id
1 'polypeptide(L)'
;MKCALINLQKLKTFPVLIFVLNSPRFQDKKDLKMTIKDVAEYSGVSISTISRVLNNHPDVREEVRTKVLKAIQELHYVPNSSARDLVKTQSDAIGVVVRGVENPFLTSVLRSIEEAIRKTGYTMVIHQIGTQEDEVSEGASLVRSKRLCGLILLGGRFDYTPEETAAIAVPFVCCTYTNSFGSLEKETYSSVFIDDYAEAYKAVKLLVEKGHQKIAVLLGATDDR
;
A
#
# COMPACT_ATOMS: atom_id res chain seq x y z
N MET A 1 26.68 7.05 12.24
CA MET A 1 25.70 6.23 11.51
C MET A 1 26.28 4.81 11.37
N LYS A 2 25.78 3.85 12.15
CA LYS A 2 26.22 2.46 12.08
C LYS A 2 25.33 1.75 11.04
N CYS A 3 25.90 1.39 9.90
CA CYS A 3 25.28 0.49 8.93
C CYS A 3 25.09 -0.88 9.61
N ALA A 4 23.86 -1.35 9.73
CA ALA A 4 23.59 -2.68 10.22
C ALA A 4 24.07 -3.69 9.17
N LEU A 5 25.13 -4.42 9.48
CA LEU A 5 25.57 -5.58 8.71
C LEU A 5 24.49 -6.66 8.82
N ILE A 6 23.72 -6.83 7.75
CA ILE A 6 22.79 -7.95 7.63
C ILE A 6 23.63 -9.23 7.55
N ASN A 7 23.44 -10.12 8.51
CA ASN A 7 24.15 -11.39 8.58
C ASN A 7 23.71 -12.30 7.42
N LEU A 8 24.53 -12.38 6.37
CA LEU A 8 24.30 -13.12 5.13
C LEU A 8 24.11 -14.64 5.30
N GLN A 9 24.40 -15.19 6.50
CA GLN A 9 24.22 -16.62 6.74
C GLN A 9 22.75 -17.07 6.87
N LYS A 10 21.81 -16.15 7.11
CA LYS A 10 20.36 -16.47 7.16
C LYS A 10 19.66 -16.47 5.80
N LEU A 11 20.34 -16.07 4.71
CA LEU A 11 19.76 -15.95 3.37
C LEU A 11 19.93 -17.18 2.47
N LYS A 12 20.31 -18.34 3.04
CA LYS A 12 20.51 -19.58 2.26
C LYS A 12 19.24 -20.11 1.53
N THR A 13 18.08 -19.51 1.78
CA THR A 13 16.80 -19.99 1.25
C THR A 13 16.39 -19.35 -0.09
N PHE A 14 17.11 -18.34 -0.61
CA PHE A 14 16.77 -17.68 -1.86
C PHE A 14 18.00 -17.47 -2.77
N PRO A 15 18.42 -18.51 -3.52
CA PRO A 15 19.59 -18.43 -4.40
C PRO A 15 19.45 -17.35 -5.50
N VAL A 16 18.22 -17.06 -5.94
CA VAL A 16 17.92 -16.02 -6.95
C VAL A 16 18.21 -14.61 -6.41
N LEU A 17 17.88 -14.33 -5.15
CA LEU A 17 18.12 -13.03 -4.54
C LEU A 17 19.62 -12.76 -4.38
N ILE A 18 20.39 -13.77 -4.00
CA ILE A 18 21.86 -13.69 -3.88
C ILE A 18 22.49 -13.48 -5.26
N PHE A 19 21.99 -14.16 -6.29
CA PHE A 19 22.48 -14.00 -7.66
C PHE A 19 22.22 -12.58 -8.20
N VAL A 20 21.03 -12.01 -7.92
CA VAL A 20 20.69 -10.63 -8.30
C VAL A 20 21.56 -9.61 -7.58
N LEU A 21 21.79 -9.78 -6.27
CA LEU A 21 22.61 -8.85 -5.46
C LEU A 21 24.11 -8.91 -5.80
N ASN A 22 24.61 -10.05 -6.28
CA ASN A 22 26.01 -10.24 -6.67
C ASN A 22 26.25 -10.03 -8.18
N SER A 23 25.25 -9.67 -8.94
CA SER A 23 25.40 -9.35 -10.36
C SER A 23 26.27 -8.08 -10.53
N PRO A 24 27.25 -8.10 -11.48
CA PRO A 24 28.11 -6.94 -11.78
C PRO A 24 27.29 -5.67 -12.08
N ARG A 25 26.08 -5.81 -12.66
CA ARG A 25 25.16 -4.70 -12.91
C ARG A 25 24.63 -4.05 -11.61
N PHE A 26 24.67 -4.72 -10.48
CA PHE A 26 24.21 -4.17 -9.20
C PHE A 26 25.35 -3.51 -8.40
N GLN A 27 26.62 -3.87 -8.67
CA GLN A 27 27.77 -3.33 -7.98
C GLN A 27 28.33 -2.05 -8.64
N ASP A 28 28.10 -1.85 -9.94
CA ASP A 28 28.68 -0.72 -10.69
C ASP A 28 27.76 0.49 -10.90
N LYS A 29 26.59 0.53 -10.22
CA LYS A 29 25.70 1.69 -10.28
C LYS A 29 26.00 2.74 -9.21
N LYS A 30 27.19 3.35 -9.28
CA LYS A 30 27.28 4.80 -9.11
C LYS A 30 26.68 5.45 -10.36
N ASP A 31 25.42 5.15 -10.64
CA ASP A 31 24.68 5.85 -11.66
C ASP A 31 24.68 7.35 -11.28
N LEU A 32 25.21 8.17 -12.13
CA LEU A 32 24.99 9.61 -12.16
C LEU A 32 23.47 9.81 -12.26
N LYS A 33 22.82 9.79 -11.10
CA LYS A 33 21.38 9.99 -10.98
C LYS A 33 21.12 11.43 -11.34
N MET A 34 20.71 11.67 -12.61
CA MET A 34 20.38 13.01 -13.09
C MET A 34 19.44 13.69 -12.10
N THR A 35 19.75 14.88 -11.72
CA THR A 35 19.01 15.66 -10.72
C THR A 35 18.22 16.78 -11.40
N ILE A 36 17.28 17.37 -10.67
CA ILE A 36 16.54 18.55 -11.16
C ILE A 36 17.50 19.74 -11.46
N LYS A 37 18.67 19.76 -10.81
CA LYS A 37 19.70 20.78 -11.07
C LYS A 37 20.32 20.60 -12.45
N ASP A 38 20.57 19.37 -12.85
CA ASP A 38 21.15 19.05 -14.17
C ASP A 38 20.15 19.42 -15.28
N VAL A 39 18.84 19.18 -15.05
CA VAL A 39 17.78 19.63 -15.97
C VAL A 39 17.72 21.16 -16.03
N ALA A 40 17.91 21.86 -14.91
CA ALA A 40 17.93 23.32 -14.87
C ALA A 40 19.11 23.89 -15.66
N GLU A 41 20.29 23.32 -15.47
CA GLU A 41 21.51 23.72 -16.19
C GLU A 41 21.36 23.47 -17.69
N TYR A 42 20.92 22.27 -18.09
CA TYR A 42 20.73 21.88 -19.49
C TYR A 42 19.67 22.73 -20.20
N SER A 43 18.54 22.95 -19.54
CA SER A 43 17.42 23.71 -20.12
C SER A 43 17.58 25.24 -19.99
N GLY A 44 18.53 25.72 -19.17
CA GLY A 44 18.65 27.16 -18.86
C GLY A 44 17.42 27.76 -18.17
N VAL A 45 16.68 26.92 -17.43
CA VAL A 45 15.42 27.29 -16.75
C VAL A 45 15.57 27.05 -15.25
N SER A 46 15.01 27.95 -14.44
CA SER A 46 15.11 27.80 -12.98
C SER A 46 14.45 26.52 -12.45
N ILE A 47 14.98 25.97 -11.37
CA ILE A 47 14.43 24.78 -10.70
C ILE A 47 12.94 24.97 -10.35
N SER A 48 12.55 26.17 -9.91
CA SER A 48 11.16 26.49 -9.59
C SER A 48 10.25 26.40 -10.81
N THR A 49 10.72 26.84 -11.98
CA THR A 49 9.96 26.76 -13.23
C THR A 49 9.86 25.31 -13.72
N ILE A 50 10.95 24.51 -13.60
CA ILE A 50 10.90 23.07 -13.91
C ILE A 50 9.88 22.37 -13.03
N SER A 51 9.88 22.67 -11.72
CA SER A 51 8.88 22.12 -10.79
C SER A 51 7.44 22.48 -11.20
N ARG A 52 7.19 23.71 -11.66
CA ARG A 52 5.88 24.11 -12.19
C ARG A 52 5.49 23.36 -13.46
N VAL A 53 6.44 23.13 -14.38
CA VAL A 53 6.22 22.31 -15.58
C VAL A 53 5.84 20.87 -15.20
N LEU A 54 6.60 20.25 -14.29
CA LEU A 54 6.36 18.89 -13.82
C LEU A 54 5.01 18.73 -13.09
N ASN A 55 4.51 19.81 -12.48
CA ASN A 55 3.20 19.84 -11.81
C ASN A 55 2.07 20.38 -12.69
N ASN A 56 2.28 20.51 -13.99
CA ASN A 56 1.28 21.01 -14.95
C ASN A 56 0.68 22.39 -14.59
N HIS A 57 1.47 23.27 -13.98
CA HIS A 57 0.98 24.58 -13.56
C HIS A 57 0.53 25.41 -14.77
N PRO A 58 -0.65 26.07 -14.73
CA PRO A 58 -1.20 26.79 -15.89
C PRO A 58 -0.38 28.03 -16.30
N ASP A 59 0.35 28.64 -15.35
CA ASP A 59 1.10 29.89 -15.58
C ASP A 59 2.41 29.71 -16.35
N VAL A 60 2.73 28.48 -16.80
CA VAL A 60 3.98 28.23 -17.55
C VAL A 60 3.69 28.36 -19.04
N ARG A 61 4.43 29.25 -19.70
CA ARG A 61 4.36 29.46 -21.16
C ARG A 61 4.69 28.16 -21.89
N GLU A 62 3.95 27.86 -22.97
CA GLU A 62 4.09 26.61 -23.73
C GLU A 62 5.50 26.39 -24.29
N GLU A 63 6.18 27.45 -24.70
CA GLU A 63 7.58 27.38 -25.17
C GLU A 63 8.52 26.86 -24.07
N VAL A 64 8.35 27.36 -22.84
CA VAL A 64 9.15 26.93 -21.67
C VAL A 64 8.82 25.50 -21.29
N ARG A 65 7.53 25.12 -21.34
CA ARG A 65 7.06 23.77 -21.09
C ARG A 65 7.72 22.77 -22.06
N THR A 66 7.65 23.05 -23.34
CA THR A 66 8.25 22.22 -24.39
C THR A 66 9.77 22.07 -24.20
N LYS A 67 10.45 23.18 -23.90
CA LYS A 67 11.90 23.18 -23.66
C LYS A 67 12.30 22.30 -22.48
N VAL A 68 11.56 22.38 -21.37
CA VAL A 68 11.82 21.60 -20.16
C VAL A 68 11.51 20.12 -20.39
N LEU A 69 10.38 19.80 -21.03
CA LEU A 69 10.02 18.41 -21.34
C LEU A 69 11.04 17.74 -22.25
N LYS A 70 11.58 18.46 -23.24
CA LYS A 70 12.65 17.98 -24.11
C LYS A 70 13.92 17.69 -23.31
N ALA A 71 14.34 18.59 -22.43
CA ALA A 71 15.49 18.40 -21.55
C ALA A 71 15.32 17.17 -20.63
N ILE A 72 14.14 16.96 -20.06
CA ILE A 72 13.81 15.79 -19.24
C ILE A 72 13.98 14.51 -20.04
N GLN A 73 13.49 14.47 -21.28
CA GLN A 73 13.57 13.33 -22.17
C GLN A 73 15.01 13.02 -22.58
N GLU A 74 15.78 14.04 -23.00
CA GLU A 74 17.17 13.87 -23.43
C GLU A 74 18.10 13.44 -22.30
N LEU A 75 17.88 13.95 -21.09
CA LEU A 75 18.64 13.58 -19.90
C LEU A 75 18.13 12.31 -19.22
N HIS A 76 17.08 11.67 -19.73
CA HIS A 76 16.40 10.55 -19.07
C HIS A 76 16.12 10.82 -17.58
N TYR A 77 15.80 12.08 -17.26
CA TYR A 77 15.53 12.49 -15.89
C TYR A 77 14.21 11.92 -15.40
N VAL A 78 14.26 11.17 -14.32
CA VAL A 78 13.06 10.68 -13.62
C VAL A 78 12.83 11.56 -12.40
N PRO A 79 11.67 12.27 -12.33
CA PRO A 79 11.35 13.09 -11.18
C PRO A 79 11.39 12.27 -9.89
N ASN A 80 12.14 12.74 -8.88
CA ASN A 80 12.19 12.08 -7.60
C ASN A 80 10.91 12.39 -6.81
N SER A 81 9.99 11.44 -6.74
CA SER A 81 8.75 11.53 -5.96
C SER A 81 9.03 11.81 -4.48
N SER A 82 10.09 11.22 -3.92
CA SER A 82 10.48 11.43 -2.52
C SER A 82 10.85 12.89 -2.21
N ALA A 83 11.44 13.64 -3.18
CA ALA A 83 11.73 15.06 -3.00
C ALA A 83 10.46 15.92 -3.11
N ARG A 84 9.48 15.47 -3.89
CA ARG A 84 8.15 16.10 -4.00
C ARG A 84 7.33 15.88 -2.72
N ASP A 85 7.38 14.67 -2.16
CA ASP A 85 6.67 14.26 -0.95
C ASP A 85 7.21 14.95 0.31
N LEU A 86 8.45 15.46 0.29
CA LEU A 86 9.01 16.26 1.40
C LEU A 86 8.31 17.63 1.57
N VAL A 87 7.68 18.15 0.52
CA VAL A 87 6.97 19.45 0.54
C VAL A 87 5.47 19.27 0.80
N LYS A 88 4.89 18.10 0.48
CA LYS A 88 3.49 17.80 0.75
C LYS A 88 3.32 17.28 2.19
N THR A 89 2.31 17.78 2.88
CA THR A 89 1.91 17.31 4.24
C THR A 89 1.37 15.88 4.20
N GLN A 90 0.76 15.47 3.07
CA GLN A 90 0.29 14.11 2.77
C GLN A 90 0.73 13.71 1.37
N SER A 91 1.01 12.43 1.15
CA SER A 91 1.25 11.88 -0.19
C SER A 91 -0.07 11.50 -0.86
N ASP A 92 -0.08 11.42 -2.19
CA ASP A 92 -1.22 10.86 -2.95
C ASP A 92 -1.11 9.33 -2.94
N ALA A 93 -0.96 8.72 -1.75
CA ALA A 93 -0.78 7.29 -1.59
C ALA A 93 -1.79 6.69 -0.61
N ILE A 94 -2.37 5.56 -1.00
CA ILE A 94 -3.27 4.75 -0.18
C ILE A 94 -2.51 3.49 0.26
N GLY A 95 -2.49 3.23 1.56
CA GLY A 95 -1.92 2.01 2.12
C GLY A 95 -2.92 0.86 2.06
N VAL A 96 -2.41 -0.34 1.79
CA VAL A 96 -3.17 -1.58 1.92
C VAL A 96 -2.37 -2.51 2.82
N VAL A 97 -2.83 -2.72 4.04
CA VAL A 97 -2.28 -3.72 4.96
C VAL A 97 -3.00 -5.03 4.70
N VAL A 98 -2.24 -6.08 4.38
CA VAL A 98 -2.80 -7.39 4.02
C VAL A 98 -2.33 -8.43 5.02
N ARG A 99 -3.26 -9.07 5.71
CA ARG A 99 -3.01 -10.22 6.57
C ARG A 99 -3.30 -11.51 5.79
N GLY A 100 -2.30 -12.41 5.70
CA GLY A 100 -2.49 -13.71 5.09
C GLY A 100 -2.60 -13.69 3.56
N VAL A 101 -1.63 -13.09 2.91
CA VAL A 101 -1.53 -12.99 1.43
C VAL A 101 -1.46 -14.36 0.73
N GLU A 102 -1.21 -15.44 1.46
CA GLU A 102 -1.27 -16.82 0.94
C GLU A 102 -2.71 -17.28 0.64
N ASN A 103 -3.71 -16.59 1.17
CA ASN A 103 -5.12 -16.87 0.88
C ASN A 103 -5.48 -16.37 -0.53
N PRO A 104 -5.86 -17.25 -1.48
CA PRO A 104 -6.20 -16.85 -2.86
C PRO A 104 -7.37 -15.87 -2.94
N PHE A 105 -8.30 -15.93 -1.98
CA PHE A 105 -9.41 -14.99 -1.88
C PHE A 105 -8.89 -13.55 -1.63
N LEU A 106 -8.03 -13.36 -0.63
CA LEU A 106 -7.46 -12.04 -0.32
C LEU A 106 -6.58 -11.52 -1.47
N THR A 107 -5.84 -12.40 -2.14
CA THR A 107 -5.07 -12.04 -3.34
C THR A 107 -5.97 -11.55 -4.48
N SER A 108 -7.14 -12.17 -4.66
CA SER A 108 -8.13 -11.74 -5.68
C SER A 108 -8.72 -10.36 -5.34
N VAL A 109 -9.05 -10.13 -4.07
CA VAL A 109 -9.53 -8.84 -3.58
C VAL A 109 -8.46 -7.76 -3.75
N LEU A 110 -7.21 -8.05 -3.37
CA LEU A 110 -6.08 -7.13 -3.53
C LEU A 110 -5.88 -6.70 -4.98
N ARG A 111 -6.01 -7.64 -5.94
CA ARG A 111 -5.96 -7.33 -7.38
C ARG A 111 -7.06 -6.35 -7.78
N SER A 112 -8.28 -6.56 -7.29
CA SER A 112 -9.41 -5.66 -7.58
C SER A 112 -9.20 -4.26 -7.01
N ILE A 113 -8.62 -4.16 -5.81
CA ILE A 113 -8.23 -2.89 -5.19
C ILE A 113 -7.16 -2.20 -6.04
N GLU A 114 -6.13 -2.92 -6.46
CA GLU A 114 -5.07 -2.39 -7.33
C GLU A 114 -5.63 -1.85 -8.64
N GLU A 115 -6.49 -2.61 -9.30
CA GLU A 115 -7.13 -2.18 -10.56
C GLU A 115 -8.00 -0.91 -10.38
N ALA A 116 -8.68 -0.79 -9.24
CA ALA A 116 -9.47 0.39 -8.92
C ALA A 116 -8.58 1.62 -8.67
N ILE A 117 -7.53 1.48 -7.84
CA ILE A 117 -6.60 2.57 -7.53
C ILE A 117 -5.83 3.02 -8.78
N ARG A 118 -5.44 2.10 -9.68
CA ARG A 118 -4.75 2.42 -10.92
C ARG A 118 -5.53 3.37 -11.84
N LYS A 119 -6.86 3.37 -11.75
CA LYS A 119 -7.74 4.27 -12.52
C LYS A 119 -7.84 5.67 -11.91
N THR A 120 -7.23 5.88 -10.77
CA THR A 120 -7.19 7.16 -10.05
C THR A 120 -5.81 7.80 -10.14
N GLY A 121 -5.65 8.99 -9.58
CA GLY A 121 -4.35 9.64 -9.42
C GLY A 121 -3.55 9.15 -8.21
N TYR A 122 -4.06 8.15 -7.45
CA TYR A 122 -3.41 7.65 -6.25
C TYR A 122 -2.41 6.54 -6.54
N THR A 123 -1.41 6.43 -5.67
CA THR A 123 -0.43 5.33 -5.65
C THR A 123 -0.81 4.32 -4.57
N MET A 124 -0.72 3.03 -4.85
CA MET A 124 -0.95 1.98 -3.85
C MET A 124 0.37 1.57 -3.18
N VAL A 125 0.36 1.52 -1.85
CA VAL A 125 1.46 1.00 -1.02
C VAL A 125 0.96 -0.24 -0.30
N ILE A 126 1.49 -1.40 -0.65
CA ILE A 126 1.13 -2.68 -0.01
C ILE A 126 2.08 -2.95 1.15
N HIS A 127 1.52 -3.32 2.29
CA HIS A 127 2.23 -3.79 3.47
C HIS A 127 1.64 -5.14 3.89
N GLN A 128 2.46 -6.18 3.73
CA GLN A 128 2.08 -7.53 4.11
C GLN A 128 2.48 -7.78 5.56
N ILE A 129 1.56 -8.33 6.34
CA ILE A 129 1.78 -8.70 7.73
C ILE A 129 1.52 -10.19 7.96
N GLY A 130 2.17 -10.72 8.99
CA GLY A 130 1.94 -12.08 9.47
C GLY A 130 0.61 -12.21 10.24
N THR A 131 0.18 -13.45 10.47
CA THR A 131 -1.08 -13.76 11.17
C THR A 131 -1.09 -13.28 12.63
N GLN A 132 0.08 -13.14 13.26
CA GLN A 132 0.24 -12.70 14.65
C GLN A 132 0.49 -11.20 14.82
N GLU A 133 0.64 -10.47 13.71
CA GLU A 133 0.87 -9.02 13.75
C GLU A 133 -0.47 -8.28 13.77
N ASP A 134 -0.50 -7.12 14.42
CA ASP A 134 -1.71 -6.29 14.52
C ASP A 134 -1.80 -5.30 13.36
N GLU A 135 -2.80 -5.47 12.49
CA GLU A 135 -2.98 -4.67 11.29
C GLU A 135 -3.25 -3.18 11.59
N VAL A 136 -3.83 -2.86 12.73
CA VAL A 136 -4.10 -1.47 13.12
C VAL A 136 -2.80 -0.77 13.50
N SER A 137 -1.97 -1.41 14.32
CA SER A 137 -0.66 -0.90 14.72
C SER A 137 0.28 -0.72 13.53
N GLU A 138 0.37 -1.76 12.68
CA GLU A 138 1.18 -1.73 11.46
C GLU A 138 0.66 -0.70 10.46
N GLY A 139 -0.67 -0.61 10.30
CA GLY A 139 -1.31 0.40 9.47
C GLY A 139 -1.04 1.82 9.94
N ALA A 140 -1.15 2.08 11.23
CA ALA A 140 -0.84 3.40 11.81
C ALA A 140 0.65 3.78 11.63
N SER A 141 1.55 2.79 11.75
CA SER A 141 2.98 2.98 11.47
C SER A 141 3.23 3.31 10.00
N LEU A 142 2.57 2.58 9.10
CA LEU A 142 2.66 2.79 7.66
C LEU A 142 2.13 4.18 7.26
N VAL A 143 0.98 4.59 7.81
CA VAL A 143 0.39 5.93 7.60
C VAL A 143 1.40 7.02 7.93
N ARG A 144 2.03 6.95 9.10
CA ARG A 144 3.03 7.93 9.54
C ARG A 144 4.29 7.91 8.68
N SER A 145 4.85 6.72 8.43
CA SER A 145 6.13 6.58 7.72
C SER A 145 6.04 6.94 6.23
N LYS A 146 4.91 6.69 5.59
CA LYS A 146 4.66 6.98 4.17
C LYS A 146 3.77 8.19 3.93
N ARG A 147 3.29 8.86 5.00
CA ARG A 147 2.37 10.02 4.93
C ARG A 147 1.14 9.74 4.09
N LEU A 148 0.55 8.56 4.27
CA LEU A 148 -0.58 8.12 3.47
C LEU A 148 -1.80 9.03 3.65
N CYS A 149 -2.64 9.12 2.62
CA CYS A 149 -3.91 9.86 2.67
C CYS A 149 -5.11 8.97 3.01
N GLY A 150 -4.95 7.64 2.99
CA GLY A 150 -5.98 6.67 3.34
C GLY A 150 -5.39 5.29 3.58
N LEU A 151 -6.14 4.42 4.24
CA LEU A 151 -5.72 3.08 4.61
C LEU A 151 -6.83 2.05 4.32
N ILE A 152 -6.45 0.91 3.77
CA ILE A 152 -7.31 -0.26 3.62
C ILE A 152 -6.70 -1.39 4.45
N LEU A 153 -7.49 -1.94 5.37
CA LEU A 153 -7.14 -3.11 6.16
C LEU A 153 -7.83 -4.33 5.51
N LEU A 154 -7.05 -5.18 4.87
CA LEU A 154 -7.53 -6.35 4.14
C LEU A 154 -7.26 -7.62 4.95
N GLY A 155 -8.33 -8.19 5.50
CA GLY A 155 -8.28 -9.22 6.53
C GLY A 155 -7.87 -8.63 7.88
N GLY A 156 -8.58 -8.96 8.94
CA GLY A 156 -8.31 -8.41 10.27
C GLY A 156 -9.22 -8.95 11.34
N ARG A 157 -9.08 -8.41 12.53
CA ARG A 157 -9.93 -8.71 13.69
C ARG A 157 -11.30 -8.06 13.56
N PHE A 158 -12.27 -8.54 14.35
CA PHE A 158 -13.66 -8.07 14.33
C PHE A 158 -14.05 -7.29 15.61
N ASP A 159 -13.11 -6.97 16.47
CA ASP A 159 -13.34 -6.56 17.87
C ASP A 159 -12.54 -5.32 18.30
N TYR A 160 -12.17 -4.44 17.36
CA TYR A 160 -11.42 -3.22 17.67
C TYR A 160 -12.20 -2.23 18.52
N THR A 161 -11.47 -1.49 19.36
CA THR A 161 -11.96 -0.36 20.14
C THR A 161 -11.53 0.98 19.53
N PRO A 162 -12.18 2.09 19.89
CA PRO A 162 -11.77 3.43 19.47
C PRO A 162 -10.32 3.76 19.86
N GLU A 163 -9.87 3.31 21.05
CA GLU A 163 -8.52 3.55 21.55
C GLU A 163 -7.46 2.87 20.69
N GLU A 164 -7.71 1.62 20.26
CA GLU A 164 -6.80 0.89 19.38
C GLU A 164 -6.66 1.57 18.01
N THR A 165 -7.76 2.05 17.45
CA THR A 165 -7.76 2.68 16.12
C THR A 165 -7.41 4.16 16.12
N ALA A 166 -7.36 4.83 17.30
CA ALA A 166 -7.06 6.27 17.43
C ALA A 166 -5.70 6.67 16.80
N ALA A 167 -4.76 5.71 16.68
CA ALA A 167 -3.47 5.95 16.06
C ALA A 167 -3.53 6.07 14.53
N ILE A 168 -4.64 5.65 13.88
CA ILE A 168 -4.86 5.80 12.44
C ILE A 168 -5.41 7.21 12.19
N ALA A 169 -4.53 8.12 11.78
CA ALA A 169 -4.85 9.54 11.60
C ALA A 169 -5.42 9.88 10.20
N VAL A 170 -5.91 8.88 9.46
CA VAL A 170 -6.47 9.02 8.11
C VAL A 170 -7.75 8.19 7.98
N PRO A 171 -8.63 8.48 7.01
CA PRO A 171 -9.76 7.61 6.72
C PRO A 171 -9.32 6.19 6.44
N PHE A 172 -10.03 5.20 6.98
CA PHE A 172 -9.70 3.80 6.74
C PHE A 172 -10.93 2.93 6.45
N VAL A 173 -10.67 1.83 5.76
CA VAL A 173 -11.68 0.85 5.33
C VAL A 173 -11.27 -0.53 5.82
N CYS A 174 -12.17 -1.20 6.54
CA CYS A 174 -12.07 -2.63 6.81
C CYS A 174 -12.61 -3.39 5.59
N CYS A 175 -11.76 -4.21 4.96
CA CYS A 175 -12.11 -4.95 3.76
C CYS A 175 -12.10 -6.45 4.05
N THR A 176 -13.17 -7.13 3.67
CA THR A 176 -13.53 -8.53 3.95
C THR A 176 -14.07 -8.80 5.35
N TYR A 177 -14.13 -7.80 6.22
CA TYR A 177 -14.69 -7.90 7.57
C TYR A 177 -15.32 -6.58 8.02
N THR A 178 -16.04 -6.64 9.12
CA THR A 178 -16.53 -5.46 9.85
C THR A 178 -16.33 -5.66 11.35
N ASN A 179 -16.35 -4.58 12.12
CA ASN A 179 -16.14 -4.61 13.58
C ASN A 179 -17.38 -5.10 14.34
N SER A 180 -17.78 -6.38 14.09
CA SER A 180 -19.03 -6.96 14.61
C SER A 180 -19.03 -7.17 16.13
N PHE A 181 -17.85 -7.35 16.74
CA PHE A 181 -17.68 -7.68 18.16
C PHE A 181 -16.96 -6.58 18.95
N GLY A 182 -16.54 -5.51 18.28
CA GLY A 182 -15.88 -4.37 18.90
C GLY A 182 -16.83 -3.22 19.18
N SER A 183 -16.25 -2.11 19.64
CA SER A 183 -16.97 -0.90 20.04
C SER A 183 -16.77 0.30 19.13
N LEU A 184 -16.22 0.10 17.91
CA LEU A 184 -16.08 1.19 16.93
C LEU A 184 -17.46 1.69 16.48
N GLU A 185 -17.63 2.99 16.51
CA GLU A 185 -18.79 3.65 15.93
C GLU A 185 -18.74 3.55 14.39
N LYS A 186 -19.87 3.22 13.77
CA LYS A 186 -19.97 2.97 12.32
C LYS A 186 -19.58 4.18 11.48
N GLU A 187 -19.63 5.37 12.04
CA GLU A 187 -19.28 6.63 11.41
C GLU A 187 -17.77 6.88 11.35
N THR A 188 -16.98 6.15 12.15
CA THR A 188 -15.52 6.35 12.25
C THR A 188 -14.72 5.59 11.20
N TYR A 189 -15.31 4.59 10.55
CA TYR A 189 -14.68 3.79 9.51
C TYR A 189 -15.69 3.35 8.44
N SER A 190 -15.18 2.85 7.32
CA SER A 190 -16.00 2.18 6.32
C SER A 190 -15.70 0.68 6.31
N SER A 191 -16.65 -0.14 5.91
CA SER A 191 -16.43 -1.58 5.74
C SER A 191 -17.04 -2.11 4.46
N VAL A 192 -16.35 -3.08 3.85
CA VAL A 192 -16.82 -3.87 2.70
C VAL A 192 -16.66 -5.33 3.08
N PHE A 193 -17.77 -6.02 3.27
CA PHE A 193 -17.77 -7.40 3.77
C PHE A 193 -18.96 -8.19 3.24
N ILE A 194 -18.89 -9.51 3.40
CA ILE A 194 -20.02 -10.43 3.22
C ILE A 194 -20.61 -10.67 4.61
N ASP A 195 -21.92 -10.69 4.73
CA ASP A 195 -22.59 -11.10 5.97
C ASP A 195 -22.46 -12.64 6.14
N ASP A 196 -21.31 -13.07 6.66
CA ASP A 196 -20.96 -14.47 6.83
C ASP A 196 -21.96 -15.21 7.72
N TYR A 197 -22.57 -14.52 8.71
CA TYR A 197 -23.61 -15.12 9.53
C TYR A 197 -24.86 -15.47 8.70
N ALA A 198 -25.35 -14.50 7.92
CA ALA A 198 -26.51 -14.71 7.07
C ALA A 198 -26.25 -15.79 6.01
N GLU A 199 -25.07 -15.81 5.42
CA GLU A 199 -24.69 -16.79 4.39
C GLU A 199 -24.49 -18.20 4.99
N ALA A 200 -23.85 -18.32 6.15
CA ALA A 200 -23.72 -19.59 6.86
C ALA A 200 -25.10 -20.13 7.28
N TYR A 201 -25.98 -19.26 7.77
CA TYR A 201 -27.35 -19.65 8.10
C TYR A 201 -28.10 -20.21 6.87
N LYS A 202 -28.00 -19.56 5.71
CA LYS A 202 -28.62 -20.03 4.45
C LYS A 202 -28.07 -21.39 4.04
N ALA A 203 -26.77 -21.60 4.17
CA ALA A 203 -26.12 -22.87 3.84
C ALA A 203 -26.64 -24.01 4.74
N VAL A 204 -26.68 -23.79 6.05
CA VAL A 204 -27.21 -24.81 7.01
C VAL A 204 -28.69 -25.04 6.77
N LYS A 205 -29.49 -24.00 6.57
CA LYS A 205 -30.92 -24.07 6.26
C LYS A 205 -31.17 -24.94 5.02
N LEU A 206 -30.41 -24.74 3.96
CA LEU A 206 -30.53 -25.53 2.73
C LEU A 206 -30.29 -27.02 3.01
N LEU A 207 -29.28 -27.38 3.82
CA LEU A 207 -29.02 -28.75 4.18
C LEU A 207 -30.20 -29.37 4.96
N VAL A 208 -30.76 -28.64 5.92
CA VAL A 208 -31.93 -29.05 6.68
C VAL A 208 -33.15 -29.27 5.77
N GLU A 209 -33.41 -28.34 4.85
CA GLU A 209 -34.51 -28.43 3.87
C GLU A 209 -34.34 -29.64 2.92
N LYS A 210 -33.09 -30.05 2.66
CA LYS A 210 -32.78 -31.28 1.90
C LYS A 210 -32.85 -32.55 2.72
N GLY A 211 -33.25 -32.48 4.00
CA GLY A 211 -33.45 -33.64 4.89
C GLY A 211 -32.21 -34.13 5.62
N HIS A 212 -31.09 -33.39 5.57
CA HIS A 212 -29.91 -33.73 6.33
C HIS A 212 -30.15 -33.50 7.83
N GLN A 213 -29.97 -34.52 8.65
CA GLN A 213 -30.14 -34.47 10.11
C GLN A 213 -28.83 -34.41 10.88
N LYS A 214 -27.73 -34.80 10.24
CA LYS A 214 -26.36 -34.76 10.81
C LYS A 214 -25.51 -33.85 9.95
N ILE A 215 -25.20 -32.68 10.49
CA ILE A 215 -24.45 -31.63 9.80
C ILE A 215 -23.18 -31.38 10.60
N ALA A 216 -22.04 -31.42 9.95
CA ALA A 216 -20.75 -31.06 10.54
C ALA A 216 -20.27 -29.74 9.93
N VAL A 217 -19.59 -28.89 10.74
CA VAL A 217 -18.96 -27.66 10.32
C VAL A 217 -17.47 -27.77 10.60
N LEU A 218 -16.66 -27.51 9.57
CA LEU A 218 -15.22 -27.34 9.71
C LEU A 218 -14.94 -25.86 9.90
N LEU A 219 -14.35 -25.55 11.02
CA LEU A 219 -13.92 -24.20 11.37
C LEU A 219 -12.41 -24.07 11.19
N GLY A 220 -11.94 -22.84 11.01
CA GLY A 220 -10.52 -22.50 11.11
C GLY A 220 -9.99 -22.72 12.53
N ALA A 221 -8.68 -22.50 12.72
CA ALA A 221 -8.07 -22.56 14.04
C ALA A 221 -8.73 -21.52 14.97
N THR A 222 -9.08 -21.96 16.19
CA THR A 222 -9.72 -21.08 17.19
C THR A 222 -8.76 -20.07 17.83
N ASP A 223 -7.46 -20.21 17.52
CA ASP A 223 -6.38 -19.41 18.09
C ASP A 223 -6.03 -18.16 17.25
N ASP A 224 -6.63 -18.02 16.07
CA ASP A 224 -6.54 -16.81 15.23
C ASP A 224 -7.52 -15.76 15.76
N ARG A 225 -7.10 -15.09 16.86
CA ARG A 225 -7.74 -13.86 17.34
C ARG A 225 -6.98 -12.65 16.85
#